data_6f7f83047269bce1b4d57f56a00f39ed
#
_entry.id   6f7f83047269bce1b4d57f56a00f39ed
#
_cell.length_a   1.000
_cell.length_b   1.000
_cell.length_c   1.000
_cell.angle_alpha   90.00
_cell.angle_beta   90.00
_cell.angle_gamma   90.00
#
_symmetry.space_group_name_H-M   'P 1'
#
loop_
_entity.id
_entity.type
_entity.pdbx_description
1 polymer ?
#
loop_
_entity_poly.entity_id
_entity_poly.type
_entity_poly.pdbx_seq_one_letter_code
_entity_poly.pdbx_strand_id
1 'polypeptide(L)'
;MHIGILKTDTVRPEWVPDFGEYPDMFKRLLLDADTSVSFTVWDVEEGVHPTDHDIDAVDGFIITGSKSSAYDDKQWIRDLEGLIQKLHAKRKKMVGICFGHQIIAKALGGVVSKSDKGWGVGIHTYELDKAPFNGAQSGQLKLVVSHQDQVHVLPPGARNVVSNAHCDNAGFVMGDHIFTLQGHPEFIDEYSEAIMSFRYDMIGADRVAQGRASLEQHDHEGGRVAGWMLSFLAS
;
A
#
# COMPACT_ATOMS: atom_id res chain seq x y z
N MET A 1 9.14 -0.24 18.71
CA MET A 1 8.49 0.65 17.72
C MET A 1 6.99 0.49 17.83
N HIS A 2 6.22 1.59 17.83
CA HIS A 2 4.76 1.58 17.86
C HIS A 2 4.19 2.14 16.56
N ILE A 3 3.45 1.35 15.80
CA ILE A 3 2.97 1.70 14.45
C ILE A 3 1.45 1.90 14.47
N GLY A 4 1.00 3.03 13.92
CA GLY A 4 -0.39 3.28 13.61
C GLY A 4 -0.79 2.63 12.28
N ILE A 5 -1.93 1.94 12.24
CA ILE A 5 -2.51 1.43 10.99
C ILE A 5 -3.82 2.16 10.73
N LEU A 6 -3.89 2.89 9.63
CA LEU A 6 -5.11 3.51 9.13
C LEU A 6 -5.79 2.50 8.20
N LYS A 7 -6.80 1.81 8.72
CA LYS A 7 -7.59 0.82 7.98
C LYS A 7 -8.57 1.55 7.06
N THR A 8 -8.50 1.28 5.76
CA THR A 8 -9.25 1.96 4.70
C THR A 8 -10.24 1.04 3.97
N ASP A 9 -10.34 -0.21 4.36
CA ASP A 9 -11.28 -1.20 3.84
C ASP A 9 -11.45 -2.37 4.79
N THR A 10 -12.49 -3.17 4.56
CA THR A 10 -12.80 -4.39 5.31
C THR A 10 -12.75 -5.58 4.38
N VAL A 11 -12.08 -6.65 4.81
CA VAL A 11 -12.03 -7.94 4.10
C VAL A 11 -13.43 -8.55 4.09
N ARG A 12 -13.80 -9.23 3.01
CA ARG A 12 -15.10 -9.91 2.90
C ARG A 12 -15.30 -10.86 4.10
N PRO A 13 -16.47 -10.83 4.78
CA PRO A 13 -16.67 -11.62 6.00
C PRO A 13 -16.35 -13.10 5.84
N GLU A 14 -16.66 -13.67 4.66
CA GLU A 14 -16.38 -15.07 4.36
C GLU A 14 -14.88 -15.42 4.26
N TRP A 15 -14.01 -14.42 4.08
CA TRP A 15 -12.56 -14.58 3.94
C TRP A 15 -11.78 -14.27 5.23
N VAL A 16 -12.40 -13.57 6.17
CA VAL A 16 -11.75 -13.19 7.44
C VAL A 16 -11.23 -14.41 8.23
N PRO A 17 -11.94 -15.56 8.30
CA PRO A 17 -11.42 -16.73 9.01
C PRO A 17 -10.09 -17.26 8.46
N ASP A 18 -9.86 -17.15 7.15
CA ASP A 18 -8.67 -17.70 6.48
C ASP A 18 -7.53 -16.67 6.42
N PHE A 19 -7.85 -15.38 6.17
CA PHE A 19 -6.84 -14.36 5.87
C PHE A 19 -6.69 -13.28 6.96
N GLY A 20 -7.69 -13.10 7.83
CA GLY A 20 -7.77 -11.96 8.75
C GLY A 20 -8.22 -10.68 8.05
N GLU A 21 -8.24 -9.58 8.78
CA GLU A 21 -8.45 -8.22 8.26
C GLU A 21 -7.14 -7.64 7.71
N TYR A 22 -7.22 -6.56 6.90
CA TYR A 22 -6.03 -5.90 6.35
C TYR A 22 -5.00 -5.54 7.43
N PRO A 23 -5.38 -4.97 8.59
CA PRO A 23 -4.42 -4.74 9.66
C PRO A 23 -3.73 -6.02 10.16
N ASP A 24 -4.41 -7.17 10.14
CA ASP A 24 -3.84 -8.43 10.61
C ASP A 24 -2.81 -8.98 9.60
N MET A 25 -3.02 -8.74 8.29
CA MET A 25 -2.04 -9.07 7.26
C MET A 25 -0.75 -8.25 7.46
N PHE A 26 -0.86 -6.93 7.69
CA PHE A 26 0.31 -6.08 7.99
C PHE A 26 1.00 -6.46 9.29
N LYS A 27 0.23 -6.75 10.36
CA LYS A 27 0.81 -7.21 11.64
C LYS A 27 1.60 -8.50 11.45
N ARG A 28 1.06 -9.48 10.74
CA ARG A 28 1.74 -10.74 10.42
C ARG A 28 3.05 -10.47 9.71
N LEU A 29 3.00 -9.75 8.60
CA LEU A 29 4.16 -9.40 7.78
C LEU A 29 5.28 -8.72 8.59
N LEU A 30 4.93 -7.76 9.44
CA LEU A 30 5.91 -6.97 10.18
C LEU A 30 6.43 -7.70 11.43
N LEU A 31 5.59 -8.50 12.10
CA LEU A 31 6.00 -9.31 13.25
C LEU A 31 6.92 -10.47 12.84
N ASP A 32 6.78 -10.98 11.62
CA ASP A 32 7.72 -11.97 11.07
C ASP A 32 9.12 -11.37 10.89
N ALA A 33 9.22 -10.05 10.65
CA ALA A 33 10.50 -9.35 10.51
C ALA A 33 11.04 -8.82 11.85
N ASP A 34 10.18 -8.35 12.77
CA ASP A 34 10.53 -7.84 14.09
C ASP A 34 9.39 -8.04 15.10
N THR A 35 9.55 -8.99 16.02
CA THR A 35 8.55 -9.32 17.05
C THR A 35 8.36 -8.24 18.11
N SER A 36 9.20 -7.21 18.18
CA SER A 36 9.12 -6.14 19.18
C SER A 36 8.16 -5.01 18.78
N VAL A 37 7.59 -5.05 17.57
CA VAL A 37 6.70 -4.01 17.05
C VAL A 37 5.30 -4.15 17.69
N SER A 38 4.72 -3.01 18.04
CA SER A 38 3.33 -2.94 18.53
C SER A 38 2.47 -2.04 17.61
N PHE A 39 1.16 -2.21 17.68
CA PHE A 39 0.25 -1.56 16.74
C PHE A 39 -0.97 -0.96 17.43
N THR A 40 -1.43 0.18 16.90
CA THR A 40 -2.80 0.68 17.10
C THR A 40 -3.48 0.84 15.74
N VAL A 41 -4.75 0.45 15.66
CA VAL A 41 -5.55 0.48 14.42
C VAL A 41 -6.65 1.52 14.56
N TRP A 42 -6.82 2.36 13.54
CA TRP A 42 -7.95 3.27 13.37
C TRP A 42 -8.71 2.91 12.10
N ASP A 43 -10.01 2.64 12.22
CA ASP A 43 -10.90 2.36 11.10
C ASP A 43 -11.38 3.68 10.51
N VAL A 44 -10.60 4.24 9.58
CA VAL A 44 -10.91 5.55 9.00
C VAL A 44 -12.06 5.50 8.01
N GLU A 45 -12.38 4.32 7.44
CA GLU A 45 -13.58 4.10 6.63
C GLU A 45 -14.83 4.29 7.47
N GLU A 46 -14.82 3.89 8.74
CA GLU A 46 -15.90 4.05 9.72
C GLU A 46 -15.81 5.39 10.48
N GLY A 47 -14.94 6.30 10.07
CA GLY A 47 -14.80 7.63 10.67
C GLY A 47 -14.02 7.66 12.00
N VAL A 48 -13.33 6.59 12.35
CA VAL A 48 -12.47 6.54 13.54
C VAL A 48 -11.07 7.04 13.18
N HIS A 49 -10.69 8.21 13.70
CA HIS A 49 -9.40 8.85 13.38
C HIS A 49 -8.52 9.00 14.63
N PRO A 50 -7.17 9.00 14.47
CA PRO A 50 -6.26 9.30 15.56
C PRO A 50 -6.41 10.76 15.99
N THR A 51 -6.38 10.99 17.33
CA THR A 51 -6.27 12.31 17.92
C THR A 51 -4.85 12.87 17.77
N ASP A 52 -4.61 14.14 18.11
CA ASP A 52 -3.25 14.69 18.13
C ASP A 52 -2.32 13.94 19.12
N HIS A 53 -2.87 13.51 20.25
CA HIS A 53 -2.13 12.69 21.21
C HIS A 53 -1.73 11.33 20.62
N ASP A 54 -2.64 10.68 19.90
CA ASP A 54 -2.35 9.41 19.25
C ASP A 54 -1.29 9.56 18.15
N ILE A 55 -1.38 10.65 17.37
CA ILE A 55 -0.38 10.95 16.32
C ILE A 55 1.00 11.10 16.93
N ASP A 56 1.12 11.78 18.07
CA ASP A 56 2.40 12.00 18.72
C ASP A 56 2.92 10.72 19.42
N ALA A 57 2.04 9.80 19.82
CA ALA A 57 2.37 8.56 20.53
C ALA A 57 2.90 7.41 19.64
N VAL A 58 2.66 7.44 18.31
CA VAL A 58 3.16 6.42 17.39
C VAL A 58 4.42 6.89 16.65
N ASP A 59 5.27 5.95 16.22
CA ASP A 59 6.47 6.27 15.45
C ASP A 59 6.13 6.67 14.00
N GLY A 60 5.08 6.07 13.42
CA GLY A 60 4.57 6.41 12.11
C GLY A 60 3.30 5.64 11.76
N PHE A 61 2.79 5.85 10.55
CA PHE A 61 1.54 5.28 10.08
C PHE A 61 1.71 4.42 8.84
N ILE A 62 0.92 3.34 8.76
CA ILE A 62 0.66 2.59 7.53
C ILE A 62 -0.77 2.89 7.10
N ILE A 63 -0.96 3.26 5.84
CA ILE A 63 -2.27 3.45 5.22
C ILE A 63 -2.49 2.26 4.29
N THR A 64 -3.55 1.47 4.57
CA THR A 64 -3.79 0.20 3.89
C THR A 64 -4.32 0.37 2.46
N GLY A 65 -4.48 -0.74 1.74
CA GLY A 65 -5.23 -0.81 0.49
C GLY A 65 -6.74 -0.66 0.71
N SER A 66 -7.48 -0.33 -0.35
CA SER A 66 -8.95 -0.24 -0.36
C SER A 66 -9.52 -0.64 -1.72
N LYS A 67 -10.77 -1.14 -1.72
CA LYS A 67 -11.60 -1.31 -2.93
C LYS A 67 -12.09 0.02 -3.53
N SER A 68 -12.08 1.10 -2.74
CA SER A 68 -12.50 2.44 -3.17
C SER A 68 -11.42 3.09 -4.04
N SER A 69 -11.83 3.95 -4.96
CA SER A 69 -10.90 4.83 -5.68
C SER A 69 -10.54 6.04 -4.84
N ALA A 70 -9.28 6.45 -4.84
CA ALA A 70 -8.83 7.62 -4.09
C ALA A 70 -9.54 8.92 -4.48
N TYR A 71 -10.20 8.94 -5.65
CA TYR A 71 -10.99 10.05 -6.17
C TYR A 71 -12.50 9.87 -6.02
N ASP A 72 -12.98 8.83 -5.31
CA ASP A 72 -14.40 8.69 -4.99
C ASP A 72 -14.88 9.86 -4.10
N ASP A 73 -16.09 10.35 -4.37
CA ASP A 73 -16.71 11.42 -3.57
C ASP A 73 -17.35 10.85 -2.28
N LYS A 74 -16.49 10.44 -1.34
CA LYS A 74 -16.88 9.89 -0.02
C LYS A 74 -16.31 10.76 1.10
N GLN A 75 -17.09 10.95 2.18
CA GLN A 75 -16.66 11.81 3.28
C GLN A 75 -15.38 11.29 3.95
N TRP A 76 -15.32 9.99 4.24
CA TRP A 76 -14.15 9.41 4.89
C TRP A 76 -12.83 9.58 4.07
N ILE A 77 -12.93 9.61 2.72
CA ILE A 77 -11.75 9.87 1.85
C ILE A 77 -11.30 11.32 2.00
N ARG A 78 -12.23 12.28 2.03
CA ARG A 78 -11.89 13.71 2.27
C ARG A 78 -11.28 13.92 3.65
N ASP A 79 -11.81 13.24 4.67
CA ASP A 79 -11.31 13.31 6.04
C ASP A 79 -9.89 12.71 6.12
N LEU A 80 -9.65 11.58 5.43
CA LEU A 80 -8.33 10.96 5.33
C LEU A 80 -7.33 11.85 4.56
N GLU A 81 -7.75 12.53 3.48
CA GLU A 81 -6.89 13.52 2.80
C GLU A 81 -6.46 14.63 3.77
N GLY A 82 -7.39 15.17 4.56
CA GLY A 82 -7.09 16.17 5.59
C GLY A 82 -6.12 15.65 6.66
N LEU A 83 -6.30 14.39 7.09
CA LEU A 83 -5.38 13.74 8.03
C LEU A 83 -3.98 13.58 7.40
N ILE A 84 -3.87 13.10 6.15
CA ILE A 84 -2.58 12.97 5.44
C ILE A 84 -1.86 14.32 5.34
N GLN A 85 -2.58 15.40 4.98
CA GLN A 85 -1.99 16.75 4.93
C GLN A 85 -1.47 17.19 6.30
N LYS A 86 -2.20 16.90 7.38
CA LYS A 86 -1.77 17.17 8.76
C LYS A 86 -0.53 16.37 9.14
N LEU A 87 -0.49 15.06 8.83
CA LEU A 87 0.66 14.20 9.07
C LEU A 87 1.88 14.67 8.28
N HIS A 88 1.69 15.07 7.01
CA HIS A 88 2.73 15.65 6.18
C HIS A 88 3.31 16.94 6.77
N ALA A 89 2.46 17.87 7.21
CA ALA A 89 2.87 19.12 7.85
C ALA A 89 3.68 18.88 9.16
N LYS A 90 3.31 17.83 9.91
CA LYS A 90 4.04 17.38 11.11
C LYS A 90 5.30 16.56 10.77
N ARG A 91 5.58 16.27 9.50
CA ARG A 91 6.63 15.35 9.03
C ARG A 91 6.55 13.97 9.69
N LYS A 92 5.34 13.51 10.01
CA LYS A 92 5.12 12.18 10.56
C LYS A 92 5.38 11.12 9.50
N LYS A 93 6.09 10.05 9.87
CA LYS A 93 6.39 8.94 8.96
C LYS A 93 5.10 8.31 8.44
N MET A 94 4.98 8.13 7.14
CA MET A 94 3.84 7.49 6.47
C MET A 94 4.32 6.48 5.45
N VAL A 95 3.77 5.27 5.53
CA VAL A 95 3.87 4.24 4.48
C VAL A 95 2.49 4.06 3.86
N GLY A 96 2.36 4.24 2.55
CA GLY A 96 1.11 4.04 1.82
C GLY A 96 1.17 2.84 0.89
N ILE A 97 0.21 1.92 1.00
CA ILE A 97 0.14 0.71 0.19
C ILE A 97 -1.12 0.72 -0.67
N CYS A 98 -0.97 0.53 -1.97
CA CYS A 98 -2.03 0.48 -2.99
C CYS A 98 -2.94 1.73 -2.93
N PHE A 99 -4.15 1.66 -2.37
CA PHE A 99 -4.97 2.85 -2.12
C PHE A 99 -4.23 3.87 -1.25
N GLY A 100 -3.49 3.44 -0.23
CA GLY A 100 -2.67 4.31 0.61
C GLY A 100 -1.61 5.08 -0.19
N HIS A 101 -0.97 4.45 -1.18
CA HIS A 101 -0.07 5.11 -2.12
C HIS A 101 -0.81 6.18 -2.96
N GLN A 102 -1.98 5.84 -3.45
CA GLN A 102 -2.78 6.71 -4.30
C GLN A 102 -3.34 7.91 -3.53
N ILE A 103 -3.89 7.67 -2.33
CA ILE A 103 -4.49 8.76 -1.53
C ILE A 103 -3.43 9.73 -1.00
N ILE A 104 -2.23 9.26 -0.64
CA ILE A 104 -1.11 10.14 -0.29
C ILE A 104 -0.73 11.01 -1.50
N ALA A 105 -0.61 10.41 -2.68
CA ALA A 105 -0.30 11.17 -3.89
C ALA A 105 -1.35 12.26 -4.16
N LYS A 106 -2.64 11.92 -4.11
CA LYS A 106 -3.74 12.85 -4.34
C LYS A 106 -3.80 13.96 -3.29
N ALA A 107 -3.72 13.62 -2.01
CA ALA A 107 -3.80 14.56 -0.89
C ALA A 107 -2.69 15.63 -0.94
N LEU A 108 -1.55 15.29 -1.56
CA LEU A 108 -0.38 16.17 -1.67
C LEU A 108 -0.20 16.80 -3.05
N GLY A 109 -1.21 16.74 -3.92
CA GLY A 109 -1.25 17.46 -5.19
C GLY A 109 -0.84 16.64 -6.41
N GLY A 110 -0.75 15.33 -6.29
CA GLY A 110 -0.60 14.39 -7.41
C GLY A 110 -1.92 14.12 -8.13
N VAL A 111 -1.86 13.37 -9.23
CA VAL A 111 -3.03 12.99 -10.03
C VAL A 111 -3.18 11.47 -10.02
N VAL A 112 -4.35 11.01 -9.59
CA VAL A 112 -4.74 9.59 -9.56
C VAL A 112 -5.97 9.41 -10.41
N SER A 113 -5.97 8.41 -11.27
CA SER A 113 -7.15 8.00 -12.03
C SER A 113 -7.03 6.56 -12.49
N LYS A 114 -8.11 6.04 -13.05
CA LYS A 114 -8.15 4.73 -13.67
C LYS A 114 -7.18 4.66 -14.85
N SER A 115 -6.33 3.64 -14.87
CA SER A 115 -5.35 3.44 -15.93
C SER A 115 -6.00 2.85 -17.18
N ASP A 116 -5.59 3.32 -18.35
CA ASP A 116 -5.93 2.75 -19.65
C ASP A 116 -5.26 1.38 -19.90
N LYS A 117 -4.20 1.07 -19.14
CA LYS A 117 -3.52 -0.23 -19.16
C LYS A 117 -4.36 -1.35 -18.52
N GLY A 118 -5.49 -1.01 -17.85
CA GLY A 118 -6.41 -1.95 -17.21
C GLY A 118 -5.88 -2.52 -15.90
N TRP A 119 -6.38 -3.70 -15.52
CA TRP A 119 -6.03 -4.35 -14.25
C TRP A 119 -4.59 -4.87 -14.22
N GLY A 120 -3.89 -4.59 -13.12
CA GLY A 120 -2.70 -5.31 -12.68
C GLY A 120 -3.12 -6.36 -11.64
N VAL A 121 -2.79 -7.64 -11.86
CA VAL A 121 -3.10 -8.76 -10.97
C VAL A 121 -1.96 -9.78 -10.96
N GLY A 122 -1.89 -10.60 -9.91
CA GLY A 122 -0.82 -11.56 -9.72
C GLY A 122 0.47 -10.90 -9.25
N ILE A 123 1.64 -11.44 -9.61
CA ILE A 123 2.94 -10.87 -9.25
C ILE A 123 3.49 -10.04 -10.41
N HIS A 124 3.80 -8.78 -10.13
CA HIS A 124 4.50 -7.88 -11.05
C HIS A 124 5.94 -7.70 -10.63
N THR A 125 6.85 -7.72 -11.62
CA THR A 125 8.25 -7.32 -11.45
C THR A 125 8.38 -5.84 -11.74
N TYR A 126 9.04 -5.12 -10.83
CA TYR A 126 9.33 -3.70 -10.90
C TYR A 126 10.82 -3.45 -10.97
N GLU A 127 11.21 -2.38 -11.64
CA GLU A 127 12.53 -1.78 -11.51
C GLU A 127 12.55 -0.90 -10.28
N LEU A 128 13.53 -1.14 -9.41
CA LEU A 128 13.78 -0.38 -8.19
C LEU A 128 14.96 0.55 -8.39
N ASP A 129 14.74 1.86 -8.32
CA ASP A 129 15.80 2.84 -8.21
C ASP A 129 16.24 2.97 -6.73
N LYS A 130 17.40 3.59 -6.48
CA LYS A 130 17.94 3.78 -5.12
C LYS A 130 16.86 4.30 -4.18
N ALA A 131 16.33 3.43 -3.36
CA ALA A 131 15.45 3.83 -2.28
C ALA A 131 16.27 4.49 -1.17
N PRO A 132 15.72 5.53 -0.50
CA PRO A 132 16.49 6.36 0.43
C PRO A 132 16.64 5.74 1.83
N PHE A 133 16.39 4.44 1.98
CA PHE A 133 16.53 3.76 3.27
C PHE A 133 17.62 2.69 3.22
N ASN A 134 18.24 2.43 4.38
CA ASN A 134 19.31 1.46 4.53
C ASN A 134 18.84 0.06 4.08
N GLY A 135 19.63 -0.56 3.19
CA GLY A 135 19.38 -1.91 2.69
C GLY A 135 18.60 -2.01 1.38
N ALA A 136 18.00 -0.93 0.88
CA ALA A 136 17.37 -0.94 -0.43
C ALA A 136 18.40 -0.64 -1.53
N GLN A 137 18.84 -1.70 -2.19
CA GLN A 137 19.69 -1.58 -3.39
C GLN A 137 18.82 -1.45 -4.63
N SER A 138 19.33 -0.74 -5.66
CA SER A 138 18.71 -0.75 -7.00
C SER A 138 18.69 -2.17 -7.55
N GLY A 139 17.69 -2.49 -8.35
CA GLY A 139 17.46 -3.82 -8.91
C GLY A 139 16.01 -4.11 -9.15
N GLN A 140 15.61 -5.37 -9.04
CA GLN A 140 14.23 -5.77 -9.22
C GLN A 140 13.52 -6.01 -7.89
N LEU A 141 12.22 -5.78 -7.90
CA LEU A 141 11.30 -6.04 -6.80
C LEU A 141 10.06 -6.75 -7.35
N LYS A 142 9.66 -7.86 -6.74
CA LYS A 142 8.46 -8.61 -7.11
C LYS A 142 7.41 -8.50 -6.02
N LEU A 143 6.22 -7.97 -6.36
CA LEU A 143 5.10 -7.84 -5.42
C LEU A 143 3.79 -8.31 -6.05
N VAL A 144 2.92 -8.83 -5.20
CA VAL A 144 1.52 -9.08 -5.54
C VAL A 144 0.83 -7.74 -5.83
N VAL A 145 -0.03 -7.72 -6.84
CA VAL A 145 -0.82 -6.54 -7.21
C VAL A 145 -2.29 -6.89 -7.44
N SER A 146 -3.18 -5.95 -7.12
CA SER A 146 -4.60 -6.00 -7.44
C SER A 146 -5.15 -4.58 -7.57
N HIS A 147 -4.88 -3.93 -8.70
CA HIS A 147 -5.29 -2.54 -8.89
C HIS A 147 -5.60 -2.23 -10.36
N GLN A 148 -6.40 -1.19 -10.58
CA GLN A 148 -6.64 -0.59 -11.88
C GLN A 148 -6.30 0.90 -11.88
N ASP A 149 -6.52 1.57 -10.73
CA ASP A 149 -6.16 2.95 -10.54
C ASP A 149 -4.64 3.09 -10.33
N GLN A 150 -4.08 4.20 -10.82
CA GLN A 150 -2.66 4.49 -10.76
C GLN A 150 -2.39 5.98 -10.49
N VAL A 151 -1.24 6.28 -9.91
CA VAL A 151 -0.70 7.62 -9.81
C VAL A 151 -0.09 8.00 -11.16
N HIS A 152 -0.69 8.94 -11.88
CA HIS A 152 -0.20 9.43 -13.18
C HIS A 152 0.76 10.60 -13.03
N VAL A 153 0.52 11.47 -12.04
CA VAL A 153 1.41 12.58 -11.73
C VAL A 153 1.78 12.52 -10.25
N LEU A 154 3.06 12.48 -9.97
CA LEU A 154 3.56 12.51 -8.58
C LEU A 154 3.26 13.86 -7.93
N PRO A 155 3.07 13.91 -6.61
CA PRO A 155 2.97 15.17 -5.90
C PRO A 155 4.29 15.97 -5.99
N PRO A 156 4.22 17.33 -5.93
CA PRO A 156 5.42 18.16 -5.96
C PRO A 156 6.42 17.77 -4.86
N GLY A 157 7.68 17.59 -5.24
CA GLY A 157 8.75 17.19 -4.33
C GLY A 157 8.87 15.68 -4.08
N ALA A 158 7.97 14.86 -4.64
CA ALA A 158 8.12 13.41 -4.61
C ALA A 158 9.10 12.92 -5.68
N ARG A 159 9.77 11.80 -5.40
CA ARG A 159 10.66 11.10 -6.33
C ARG A 159 10.17 9.68 -6.54
N ASN A 160 9.99 9.28 -7.79
CA ASN A 160 9.69 7.90 -8.15
C ASN A 160 10.86 6.99 -7.78
N VAL A 161 10.56 5.83 -7.21
CA VAL A 161 11.57 4.83 -6.82
C VAL A 161 11.23 3.42 -7.28
N VAL A 162 9.99 3.19 -7.73
CA VAL A 162 9.52 1.88 -8.22
C VAL A 162 8.67 2.09 -9.46
N SER A 163 8.97 1.38 -10.55
CA SER A 163 8.21 1.46 -11.80
C SER A 163 8.27 0.16 -12.60
N ASN A 164 7.32 -0.03 -13.49
CA ASN A 164 7.38 -1.02 -14.57
C ASN A 164 6.54 -0.57 -15.77
N ALA A 165 6.51 -1.36 -16.83
CA ALA A 165 5.74 -1.05 -18.05
C ALA A 165 4.22 -0.91 -17.81
N HIS A 166 3.66 -1.55 -16.76
CA HIS A 166 2.25 -1.44 -16.40
C HIS A 166 1.95 -0.23 -15.54
N CYS A 167 2.85 0.13 -14.60
CA CYS A 167 2.66 1.21 -13.65
C CYS A 167 3.92 2.08 -13.56
N ASP A 168 3.87 3.26 -14.16
CA ASP A 168 5.03 4.15 -14.28
C ASP A 168 5.44 4.74 -12.93
N ASN A 169 4.48 4.99 -12.02
CA ASN A 169 4.70 5.50 -10.68
C ASN A 169 4.22 4.49 -9.64
N ALA A 170 4.86 3.32 -9.59
CA ALA A 170 4.48 2.22 -8.70
C ALA A 170 5.01 2.38 -7.27
N GLY A 171 5.80 3.38 -6.99
CA GLY A 171 6.26 3.73 -5.65
C GLY A 171 7.06 5.01 -5.65
N PHE A 172 6.82 5.84 -4.65
CA PHE A 172 7.56 7.09 -4.49
C PHE A 172 7.95 7.34 -3.04
N VAL A 173 8.92 8.22 -2.89
CA VAL A 173 9.32 8.80 -1.61
C VAL A 173 9.19 10.33 -1.66
N MET A 174 8.88 10.94 -0.50
CA MET A 174 8.88 12.39 -0.36
C MET A 174 9.56 12.78 0.95
N GLY A 175 10.67 13.51 0.83
CA GLY A 175 11.54 13.80 1.97
C GLY A 175 12.02 12.51 2.64
N ASP A 176 12.07 12.55 3.96
CA ASP A 176 12.44 11.42 4.82
C ASP A 176 11.22 10.81 5.55
N HIS A 177 9.99 11.28 5.25
CA HIS A 177 8.79 10.95 6.03
C HIS A 177 7.66 10.31 5.22
N ILE A 178 7.78 10.12 3.91
CA ILE A 178 6.80 9.42 3.08
C ILE A 178 7.49 8.37 2.21
N PHE A 179 6.96 7.15 2.28
CA PHE A 179 7.29 6.03 1.41
C PHE A 179 6.01 5.32 0.95
N THR A 180 5.90 5.01 -0.33
CA THR A 180 4.68 4.40 -0.87
C THR A 180 4.97 3.33 -1.90
N LEU A 181 4.07 2.34 -1.99
CA LEU A 181 4.08 1.27 -2.99
C LEU A 181 2.67 0.99 -3.53
N GLN A 182 2.56 0.76 -4.82
CA GLN A 182 1.33 0.31 -5.48
C GLN A 182 1.07 -1.19 -5.27
N GLY A 183 2.12 -1.98 -5.16
CA GLY A 183 2.04 -3.41 -4.85
C GLY A 183 1.83 -3.69 -3.37
N HIS A 184 1.34 -4.90 -3.07
CA HIS A 184 0.97 -5.38 -1.74
C HIS A 184 2.06 -6.29 -1.17
N PRO A 185 2.87 -5.84 -0.21
CA PRO A 185 3.82 -6.71 0.49
C PRO A 185 3.13 -7.67 1.47
N GLU A 186 1.92 -7.31 1.95
CA GLU A 186 1.14 -8.02 2.97
C GLU A 186 0.29 -9.17 2.41
N PHE A 187 0.07 -9.23 1.09
CA PHE A 187 -0.74 -10.28 0.49
C PHE A 187 0.05 -11.58 0.34
N ILE A 188 -0.65 -12.69 0.54
CA ILE A 188 -0.20 -14.05 0.18
C ILE A 188 -0.85 -14.48 -1.12
N ASP A 189 -0.30 -15.50 -1.76
CA ASP A 189 -0.76 -15.99 -3.07
C ASP A 189 -2.22 -16.45 -3.03
N GLU A 190 -2.64 -17.11 -1.95
CA GLU A 190 -4.02 -17.60 -1.76
C GLU A 190 -5.02 -16.43 -1.68
N TYR A 191 -4.64 -15.32 -1.03
CA TYR A 191 -5.49 -14.14 -0.98
C TYR A 191 -5.58 -13.44 -2.34
N SER A 192 -4.47 -13.37 -3.07
CA SER A 192 -4.43 -12.86 -4.45
C SER A 192 -5.33 -13.67 -5.38
N GLU A 193 -5.27 -15.00 -5.29
CA GLU A 193 -6.14 -15.91 -6.04
C GLU A 193 -7.63 -15.69 -5.70
N ALA A 194 -7.96 -15.58 -4.40
CA ALA A 194 -9.33 -15.32 -3.96
C ALA A 194 -9.89 -14.01 -4.55
N ILE A 195 -9.09 -12.92 -4.55
CA ILE A 195 -9.46 -11.64 -5.15
C ILE A 195 -9.65 -11.78 -6.67
N MET A 196 -8.72 -12.42 -7.38
CA MET A 196 -8.81 -12.62 -8.83
C MET A 196 -10.04 -13.43 -9.21
N SER A 197 -10.32 -14.50 -8.47
CA SER A 197 -11.51 -15.33 -8.67
C SER A 197 -12.80 -14.54 -8.45
N PHE A 198 -12.86 -13.74 -7.38
CA PHE A 198 -14.04 -12.90 -7.07
C PHE A 198 -14.26 -11.80 -8.11
N ARG A 199 -13.20 -11.21 -8.64
CA ARG A 199 -13.25 -10.13 -9.62
C ARG A 199 -13.12 -10.62 -11.08
N TYR A 200 -13.28 -11.91 -11.32
CA TYR A 200 -13.00 -12.55 -12.62
C TYR A 200 -13.63 -11.81 -13.81
N ASP A 201 -14.92 -11.50 -13.72
CA ASP A 201 -15.65 -10.81 -14.79
C ASP A 201 -15.17 -9.37 -15.01
N MET A 202 -14.70 -8.70 -13.95
CA MET A 202 -14.20 -7.33 -14.04
C MET A 202 -12.76 -7.28 -14.57
N ILE A 203 -11.94 -8.26 -14.23
CA ILE A 203 -10.54 -8.35 -14.63
C ILE A 203 -10.44 -8.89 -16.07
N GLY A 204 -11.24 -9.90 -16.40
CA GLY A 204 -11.24 -10.61 -17.66
C GLY A 204 -10.34 -11.84 -17.64
N ALA A 205 -10.77 -12.87 -18.37
CA ALA A 205 -10.18 -14.21 -18.37
C ALA A 205 -8.67 -14.23 -18.66
N ASP A 206 -8.22 -13.50 -19.67
CA ASP A 206 -6.81 -13.49 -20.09
C ASP A 206 -5.89 -12.92 -19.01
N ARG A 207 -6.31 -11.84 -18.32
CA ARG A 207 -5.53 -11.23 -17.25
C ARG A 207 -5.52 -12.09 -15.99
N VAL A 208 -6.65 -12.73 -15.66
CA VAL A 208 -6.69 -13.69 -14.54
C VAL A 208 -5.76 -14.87 -14.83
N ALA A 209 -5.76 -15.41 -16.03
CA ALA A 209 -4.85 -16.48 -16.42
C ALA A 209 -3.38 -16.07 -16.31
N GLN A 210 -3.03 -14.84 -16.76
CA GLN A 210 -1.67 -14.29 -16.61
C GLN A 210 -1.30 -14.08 -15.12
N GLY A 211 -2.23 -13.57 -14.33
CA GLY A 211 -2.03 -13.37 -12.89
C GLY A 211 -1.73 -14.69 -12.17
N ARG A 212 -2.54 -15.73 -12.43
CA ARG A 212 -2.34 -17.08 -11.89
C ARG A 212 -0.99 -17.65 -12.28
N ALA A 213 -0.65 -17.58 -13.57
CA ALA A 213 0.65 -18.06 -14.04
C ALA A 213 1.82 -17.33 -13.38
N SER A 214 1.68 -16.04 -13.05
CA SER A 214 2.72 -15.28 -12.34
C SER A 214 2.89 -15.70 -10.89
N LEU A 215 1.80 -16.09 -10.19
CA LEU A 215 1.87 -16.65 -8.83
C LEU A 215 2.59 -18.00 -8.81
N GLU A 216 2.38 -18.85 -9.83
CA GLU A 216 3.06 -20.15 -9.96
C GLU A 216 4.55 -20.02 -10.31
N GLN A 217 4.95 -18.96 -10.99
CA GLN A 217 6.31 -18.80 -11.55
C GLN A 217 7.25 -17.98 -10.67
N HIS A 218 6.71 -17.20 -9.73
CA HIS A 218 7.48 -16.22 -8.97
C HIS A 218 7.09 -16.23 -7.49
N ASP A 219 8.10 -16.10 -6.65
CA ASP A 219 7.90 -15.73 -5.24
C ASP A 219 7.88 -14.21 -5.14
N HIS A 220 6.94 -13.67 -4.34
CA HIS A 220 6.92 -12.24 -4.06
C HIS A 220 7.85 -11.89 -2.89
N GLU A 221 8.31 -10.62 -2.87
CA GLU A 221 9.33 -10.17 -1.92
C GLU A 221 8.73 -9.34 -0.76
N GLY A 222 7.55 -9.70 -0.27
CA GLY A 222 6.87 -9.00 0.83
C GLY A 222 7.75 -8.85 2.08
N GLY A 223 8.44 -9.90 2.49
CA GLY A 223 9.36 -9.87 3.64
C GLY A 223 10.51 -8.88 3.48
N ARG A 224 11.04 -8.71 2.25
CA ARG A 224 12.06 -7.69 1.94
C ARG A 224 11.51 -6.28 2.15
N VAL A 225 10.28 -6.04 1.71
CA VAL A 225 9.60 -4.75 1.89
C VAL A 225 9.27 -4.49 3.36
N ALA A 226 8.90 -5.52 4.14
CA ALA A 226 8.71 -5.38 5.59
C ALA A 226 9.95 -4.82 6.28
N GLY A 227 11.15 -5.33 5.95
CA GLY A 227 12.41 -4.78 6.46
C GLY A 227 12.63 -3.32 6.09
N TRP A 228 12.25 -2.92 4.87
CA TRP A 228 12.32 -1.50 4.46
C TRP A 228 11.34 -0.61 5.20
N MET A 229 10.10 -1.06 5.37
CA MET A 229 9.07 -0.34 6.12
C MET A 229 9.52 -0.09 7.56
N LEU A 230 10.04 -1.12 8.25
CA LEU A 230 10.55 -1.00 9.60
C LEU A 230 11.76 -0.06 9.69
N SER A 231 12.73 -0.20 8.79
CA SER A 231 13.89 0.70 8.72
C SER A 231 13.51 2.15 8.46
N PHE A 232 12.54 2.37 7.59
CA PHE A 232 12.00 3.69 7.27
C PHE A 232 11.26 4.32 8.45
N LEU A 233 10.41 3.56 9.15
CA LEU A 233 9.65 4.04 10.29
C LEU A 233 10.53 4.32 11.52
N ALA A 234 11.68 3.63 11.64
CA ALA A 234 12.64 3.80 12.72
C ALA A 234 13.66 4.94 12.51
N SER A 235 13.75 5.52 11.30
CA SER A 235 14.81 6.48 10.90
C SER A 235 14.58 7.94 11.34
#